data_621075f73cc0a8d8179006294edfe1e1
#
_entry.id   621075f73cc0a8d8179006294edfe1e1
#
_cell.length_a   1.000
_cell.length_b   1.000
_cell.length_c   1.000
_cell.angle_alpha   90.00
_cell.angle_beta   90.00
_cell.angle_gamma   90.00
#
_symmetry.space_group_name_H-M   'P 1'
#
loop_
_entity.id
_entity.type
_entity.pdbx_description
1 polymer ?
#
loop_
_entity_poly.entity_id
_entity_poly.type
_entity_poly.pdbx_seq_one_letter_code
_entity_poly.pdbx_strand_id
1 'polypeptide(L)'
;TKEEIDNVTKWDSYRLQQVTADSFEVKKRTGHEECTFIKANWGKRSKGLMYIADEIKGTAFCMHNFWEKYPTSIYADGLCTDNASLTAWMVPPDAEAQDMRHYDTVAHDQTYYEGFPEIGSSAYGIANTNEMSLFLYDTVPSDDELMKQAETVQKPSVLVATPEYYHEVKAMGEWSLPSKDTPLKKWLEEELDKAFAFYKNEVEQRHWYGLWDYGDIMHTYDAQRHCWRYDMGGYAWQNTELIPTLWLWLAFMRSGREDIFTMA
;
A
#
# COMPACT_ATOMS: atom_id res chain seq x y z
N THR A 1 35.86 -20.19 19.65
CA THR A 1 37.03 -19.37 20.10
C THR A 1 36.89 -17.98 19.50
N LYS A 2 37.65 -16.98 19.98
CA LYS A 2 37.62 -15.61 19.44
C LYS A 2 37.99 -15.58 17.96
N GLU A 3 38.95 -16.43 17.56
CA GLU A 3 39.32 -16.60 16.14
C GLU A 3 38.20 -17.16 15.25
N GLU A 4 37.33 -18.02 15.77
CA GLU A 4 36.18 -18.53 15.03
C GLU A 4 35.14 -17.44 14.83
N ILE A 5 34.93 -16.56 15.80
CA ILE A 5 34.00 -15.42 15.71
C ILE A 5 34.52 -14.39 14.70
N ASP A 6 35.84 -14.15 14.67
CA ASP A 6 36.44 -13.17 13.74
C ASP A 6 36.37 -13.64 12.26
N ASN A 7 36.15 -14.93 12.03
CA ASN A 7 35.95 -15.50 10.68
C ASN A 7 34.51 -15.58 10.21
N VAL A 8 33.54 -15.16 11.02
CA VAL A 8 32.13 -15.09 10.58
C VAL A 8 31.95 -13.91 9.64
N THR A 9 31.34 -14.15 8.51
CA THR A 9 31.03 -13.10 7.55
C THR A 9 30.15 -12.03 8.20
N LYS A 10 30.64 -10.79 8.22
CA LYS A 10 29.88 -9.64 8.69
C LYS A 10 29.10 -9.04 7.53
N TRP A 11 27.86 -8.71 7.79
CA TRP A 11 26.96 -8.09 6.81
C TRP A 11 26.77 -6.63 7.17
N ASP A 12 27.18 -5.74 6.28
CA ASP A 12 27.17 -4.29 6.50
C ASP A 12 25.85 -3.64 6.06
N SER A 13 25.18 -4.24 5.08
CA SER A 13 23.96 -3.64 4.51
C SER A 13 22.87 -4.67 4.28
N TYR A 14 21.62 -4.23 4.53
CA TYR A 14 20.41 -4.97 4.21
C TYR A 14 19.43 -4.07 3.48
N ARG A 15 18.68 -4.64 2.55
CA ARG A 15 17.58 -4.00 1.85
C ARG A 15 16.34 -4.87 1.93
N LEU A 16 15.27 -4.34 2.50
CA LEU A 16 13.92 -4.88 2.38
C LEU A 16 13.23 -4.12 1.27
N GLN A 17 12.81 -4.78 0.21
CA GLN A 17 12.23 -4.15 -0.97
C GLN A 17 10.96 -4.87 -1.39
N GLN A 18 9.83 -4.16 -1.41
CA GLN A 18 8.60 -4.64 -2.04
C GLN A 18 8.69 -4.29 -3.53
N VAL A 19 8.76 -5.31 -4.37
CA VAL A 19 9.00 -5.15 -5.81
C VAL A 19 7.69 -5.05 -6.58
N THR A 20 6.71 -5.88 -6.20
CA THR A 20 5.34 -5.88 -6.75
C THR A 20 4.35 -6.09 -5.61
N ALA A 21 3.05 -6.05 -5.88
CA ALA A 21 2.00 -6.33 -4.89
C ALA A 21 2.16 -7.71 -4.19
N ASP A 22 2.79 -8.67 -4.84
CA ASP A 22 2.95 -10.05 -4.33
C ASP A 22 4.40 -10.54 -4.32
N SER A 23 5.37 -9.62 -4.32
CA SER A 23 6.78 -10.00 -4.27
C SER A 23 7.60 -9.00 -3.47
N PHE A 24 8.20 -9.44 -2.37
CA PHE A 24 9.28 -8.72 -1.72
C PHE A 24 10.57 -9.52 -1.70
N GLU A 25 11.67 -8.82 -1.60
CA GLU A 25 13.01 -9.38 -1.45
C GLU A 25 13.74 -8.74 -0.27
N VAL A 26 14.53 -9.58 0.41
CA VAL A 26 15.56 -9.11 1.34
C VAL A 26 16.91 -9.38 0.71
N LYS A 27 17.70 -8.34 0.54
CA LYS A 27 19.06 -8.41 0.01
C LYS A 27 20.05 -7.98 1.07
N LYS A 28 21.28 -8.50 1.02
CA LYS A 28 22.37 -8.17 1.94
C LYS A 28 23.70 -8.07 1.23
N ARG A 29 24.63 -7.31 1.82
CA ARG A 29 25.98 -7.07 1.30
C ARG A 29 26.97 -6.94 2.44
N THR A 30 28.23 -7.38 2.21
CA THR A 30 29.31 -7.40 3.22
C THR A 30 29.98 -6.05 3.42
N GLY A 31 29.99 -5.18 2.42
CA GLY A 31 30.61 -3.87 2.51
C GLY A 31 30.17 -2.92 1.41
N HIS A 32 30.33 -1.63 1.64
CA HIS A 32 29.87 -0.59 0.71
C HIS A 32 30.67 -0.59 -0.60
N GLU A 33 31.95 -0.87 -0.53
CA GLU A 33 32.86 -0.93 -1.68
C GLU A 33 32.82 -2.30 -2.38
N GLU A 34 32.17 -3.27 -1.77
CA GLU A 34 32.17 -4.63 -2.29
C GLU A 34 30.88 -4.89 -3.06
N CYS A 35 31.11 -5.41 -4.20
CA CYS A 35 30.23 -5.85 -5.22
C CYS A 35 28.74 -6.03 -4.87
N THR A 36 28.14 -6.93 -5.42
CA THR A 36 26.72 -7.10 -5.59
C THR A 36 25.99 -7.52 -4.30
N PHE A 37 24.77 -7.05 -4.13
CA PHE A 37 23.85 -7.59 -3.13
C PHE A 37 23.49 -9.03 -3.46
N ILE A 38 23.42 -9.88 -2.44
CA ILE A 38 22.89 -11.24 -2.56
C ILE A 38 21.50 -11.32 -1.93
N LYS A 39 20.63 -12.11 -2.52
CA LYS A 39 19.30 -12.38 -1.98
C LYS A 39 19.43 -13.19 -0.70
N ALA A 40 18.85 -12.68 0.40
CA ALA A 40 18.84 -13.33 1.70
C ALA A 40 17.50 -14.00 2.01
N ASN A 41 16.40 -13.37 1.57
CA ASN A 41 15.05 -13.88 1.77
C ASN A 41 14.09 -13.29 0.73
N TRP A 42 12.86 -13.83 0.65
CA TRP A 42 11.79 -13.33 -0.21
C TRP A 42 10.43 -13.80 0.30
N GLY A 43 9.38 -13.16 -0.18
CA GLY A 43 8.00 -13.54 0.12
C GLY A 43 7.02 -12.73 -0.70
N LYS A 44 5.74 -12.77 -0.33
CA LYS A 44 4.69 -12.07 -1.06
C LYS A 44 4.56 -10.62 -0.61
N ARG A 45 4.07 -10.38 0.60
CA ARG A 45 3.68 -9.07 1.12
C ARG A 45 4.40 -8.82 2.43
N SER A 46 5.28 -7.84 2.46
CA SER A 46 6.01 -7.47 3.67
C SER A 46 5.21 -6.47 4.49
N LYS A 47 5.32 -6.54 5.81
CA LYS A 47 4.77 -5.53 6.72
C LYS A 47 5.61 -4.26 6.82
N GLY A 48 6.71 -4.17 6.05
CA GLY A 48 7.51 -2.96 5.96
C GLY A 48 8.18 -2.53 7.26
N LEU A 49 8.67 -3.47 8.06
CA LEU A 49 9.41 -3.20 9.27
C LEU A 49 10.88 -3.63 9.10
N MET A 50 11.80 -2.77 9.50
CA MET A 50 13.22 -3.08 9.65
C MET A 50 13.69 -2.65 11.03
N TYR A 51 14.50 -3.51 11.66
CA TYR A 51 15.04 -3.30 13.00
C TYR A 51 16.56 -3.43 12.96
N ILE A 52 17.25 -2.51 13.63
CA ILE A 52 18.68 -2.56 13.88
C ILE A 52 18.93 -2.38 15.37
N ALA A 53 19.93 -3.08 15.91
CA ALA A 53 20.31 -2.99 17.31
C ALA A 53 21.80 -3.22 17.53
N ASP A 54 22.29 -2.69 18.63
CA ASP A 54 23.48 -3.17 19.30
C ASP A 54 23.12 -4.28 20.33
N GLU A 55 24.00 -4.57 21.28
CA GLU A 55 23.76 -5.60 22.30
C GLU A 55 22.73 -5.18 23.38
N ILE A 56 22.40 -3.89 23.47
CA ILE A 56 21.61 -3.33 24.57
C ILE A 56 20.31 -2.72 24.07
N LYS A 57 20.36 -1.91 23.00
CA LYS A 57 19.28 -1.08 22.52
C LYS A 57 19.12 -1.18 21.01
N GLY A 58 18.00 -0.72 20.52
CA GLY A 58 17.72 -0.76 19.09
C GLY A 58 16.72 0.26 18.60
N THR A 59 16.59 0.27 17.29
CA THR A 59 15.65 1.14 16.59
C THR A 59 14.92 0.33 15.53
N ALA A 60 13.59 0.42 15.49
CA ALA A 60 12.81 -0.13 14.41
C ALA A 60 12.14 0.99 13.61
N PHE A 61 12.05 0.78 12.33
CA PHE A 61 11.35 1.66 11.40
C PHE A 61 10.28 0.86 10.66
N CYS A 62 9.05 1.37 10.58
CA CYS A 62 7.95 0.73 9.91
C CYS A 62 7.20 1.73 9.03
N MET A 63 6.92 1.34 7.79
CA MET A 63 6.11 2.12 6.84
C MET A 63 4.72 1.54 6.75
N HIS A 64 3.70 2.38 6.96
CA HIS A 64 2.30 2.02 6.74
C HIS A 64 2.02 1.81 5.25
N ASN A 65 1.20 0.81 4.91
CA ASN A 65 0.89 0.41 3.54
C ASN A 65 2.13 0.10 2.69
N PHE A 66 3.13 -0.55 3.29
CA PHE A 66 4.41 -0.81 2.64
C PHE A 66 4.29 -1.63 1.35
N TRP A 67 3.54 -2.73 1.38
CA TRP A 67 3.39 -3.58 0.20
C TRP A 67 2.36 -3.02 -0.78
N GLU A 68 1.32 -2.35 -0.29
CA GLU A 68 0.27 -1.76 -1.10
C GLU A 68 0.81 -0.66 -2.02
N LYS A 69 1.78 0.10 -1.54
CA LYS A 69 2.39 1.23 -2.24
C LYS A 69 3.70 0.91 -2.95
N TYR A 70 3.90 -0.34 -3.33
CA TYR A 70 5.12 -0.70 -4.06
C TYR A 70 5.39 0.25 -5.26
N PRO A 71 6.65 0.45 -5.67
CA PRO A 71 7.89 -0.06 -5.09
C PRO A 71 8.29 0.78 -3.87
N THR A 72 8.47 0.11 -2.74
CA THR A 72 8.92 0.72 -1.48
C THR A 72 10.10 -0.07 -0.93
N SER A 73 10.97 0.60 -0.19
CA SER A 73 12.10 -0.10 0.41
C SER A 73 12.52 0.52 1.74
N ILE A 74 13.13 -0.28 2.59
CA ILE A 74 13.85 0.16 3.76
C ILE A 74 15.26 -0.42 3.68
N TYR A 75 16.27 0.45 3.78
CA TYR A 75 17.67 0.10 3.76
C TYR A 75 18.27 0.29 5.14
N ALA A 76 19.08 -0.67 5.55
CA ALA A 76 20.00 -0.56 6.68
C ALA A 76 21.42 -0.62 6.13
N ASP A 77 22.20 0.41 6.36
CA ASP A 77 23.58 0.52 5.86
C ASP A 77 24.52 0.89 7.01
N GLY A 78 25.81 0.53 6.85
CA GLY A 78 26.85 0.85 7.81
C GLY A 78 26.80 0.05 9.11
N LEU A 79 26.19 -1.15 9.08
CA LEU A 79 25.99 -1.99 10.29
C LEU A 79 27.29 -2.47 10.92
N CYS A 80 28.40 -2.47 10.17
CA CYS A 80 29.74 -2.80 10.67
C CYS A 80 30.55 -1.56 11.12
N THR A 81 29.90 -0.39 11.17
CA THR A 81 30.53 0.90 11.52
C THR A 81 29.88 1.51 12.75
N ASP A 82 30.43 2.61 13.25
CA ASP A 82 29.85 3.38 14.36
C ASP A 82 28.64 4.23 13.93
N ASN A 83 28.31 4.26 12.64
CA ASN A 83 27.28 5.11 12.05
C ASN A 83 26.29 4.31 11.19
N ALA A 84 25.57 3.38 11.80
CA ALA A 84 24.50 2.67 11.15
C ALA A 84 23.32 3.61 10.81
N SER A 85 22.69 3.41 9.67
CA SER A 85 21.55 4.20 9.21
C SER A 85 20.40 3.34 8.75
N LEU A 86 19.16 3.84 8.95
CA LEU A 86 17.95 3.33 8.33
C LEU A 86 17.42 4.38 7.36
N THR A 87 17.18 3.98 6.12
CA THR A 87 16.65 4.86 5.06
C THR A 87 15.37 4.27 4.49
N ALA A 88 14.29 5.03 4.54
CA ALA A 88 13.03 4.67 3.88
C ALA A 88 12.96 5.29 2.48
N TRP A 89 12.59 4.47 1.51
CA TRP A 89 12.37 4.88 0.12
C TRP A 89 10.93 4.62 -0.27
N MET A 90 10.22 5.69 -0.64
CA MET A 90 8.90 5.58 -1.26
C MET A 90 9.02 5.05 -2.70
N VAL A 91 10.10 5.44 -3.38
CA VAL A 91 10.54 4.85 -4.64
C VAL A 91 12.05 4.66 -4.55
N PRO A 92 12.54 3.43 -4.40
CA PRO A 92 13.96 3.19 -4.26
C PRO A 92 14.72 3.44 -5.57
N PRO A 93 15.98 3.87 -5.51
CA PRO A 93 16.76 4.21 -6.70
C PRO A 93 17.07 3.02 -7.60
N ASP A 94 16.96 1.81 -7.09
CA ASP A 94 17.14 0.55 -7.80
C ASP A 94 15.81 -0.15 -8.15
N ALA A 95 14.67 0.55 -8.01
CA ALA A 95 13.39 0.07 -8.52
C ALA A 95 13.37 0.09 -10.05
N GLU A 96 12.57 -0.80 -10.62
CA GLU A 96 12.26 -0.74 -12.04
C GLU A 96 11.57 0.59 -12.38
N ALA A 97 11.75 1.04 -13.61
CA ALA A 97 11.11 2.26 -14.08
C ALA A 97 9.59 2.14 -13.98
N GLN A 98 8.96 3.14 -13.40
CA GLN A 98 7.51 3.27 -13.33
C GLN A 98 7.03 3.84 -14.66
N ASP A 99 6.78 2.96 -15.65
CA ASP A 99 6.34 3.37 -16.98
C ASP A 99 4.81 3.40 -17.05
N MET A 100 4.24 4.59 -17.07
CA MET A 100 2.80 4.81 -17.16
C MET A 100 2.28 4.75 -18.62
N ARG A 101 3.14 4.64 -19.61
CA ARG A 101 2.76 4.66 -21.04
C ARG A 101 1.95 3.43 -21.45
N HIS A 102 2.01 2.35 -20.69
CA HIS A 102 1.19 1.18 -21.00
C HIS A 102 -0.32 1.47 -20.89
N TYR A 103 -0.70 2.49 -20.15
CA TYR A 103 -2.08 3.00 -20.11
C TYR A 103 -2.44 3.75 -21.42
N ASP A 104 -1.45 4.30 -22.10
CA ASP A 104 -1.63 5.04 -23.37
C ASP A 104 -1.65 4.12 -24.58
N THR A 105 -0.95 2.96 -24.55
CA THR A 105 -0.78 2.09 -25.74
C THR A 105 -2.04 1.34 -26.16
N VAL A 106 -3.03 1.24 -25.28
CA VAL A 106 -4.37 0.69 -25.55
C VAL A 106 -5.39 1.80 -25.76
N ALA A 107 -4.91 2.96 -26.03
CA ALA A 107 -5.60 4.22 -26.04
C ALA A 107 -6.83 4.27 -26.92
N HIS A 108 -7.74 5.13 -26.54
CA HIS A 108 -8.75 5.69 -27.41
C HIS A 108 -8.16 6.92 -28.08
N ASP A 109 -8.24 7.00 -29.39
CA ASP A 109 -7.91 8.21 -30.15
C ASP A 109 -8.73 9.45 -29.76
N GLN A 110 -9.35 9.43 -28.60
CA GLN A 110 -10.34 10.42 -28.16
C GLN A 110 -9.81 11.31 -27.05
N THR A 111 -8.72 10.97 -26.41
CA THR A 111 -8.13 11.78 -25.36
C THR A 111 -6.83 12.42 -25.81
N TYR A 112 -6.59 13.60 -25.28
CA TYR A 112 -5.45 14.43 -25.67
C TYR A 112 -4.09 13.74 -25.52
N TYR A 113 -3.90 12.98 -24.45
CA TYR A 113 -2.63 12.31 -24.18
C TYR A 113 -2.54 10.90 -24.76
N GLU A 114 -3.61 10.37 -25.26
CA GLU A 114 -3.67 9.05 -25.86
C GLU A 114 -3.18 9.07 -27.32
N GLY A 115 -3.44 10.16 -28.01
CA GLY A 115 -3.03 10.33 -29.40
C GLY A 115 -1.59 10.81 -29.64
N PHE A 116 -0.83 11.07 -28.57
CA PHE A 116 0.51 11.66 -28.66
C PHE A 116 1.53 10.87 -27.83
N PRO A 117 2.07 9.75 -28.37
CA PRO A 117 3.03 8.90 -27.65
C PRO A 117 4.26 9.62 -27.15
N GLU A 118 4.68 10.69 -27.83
CA GLU A 118 5.82 11.54 -27.47
C GLU A 118 5.56 12.42 -26.24
N ILE A 119 4.30 12.69 -25.89
CA ILE A 119 3.92 13.40 -24.68
C ILE A 119 3.85 12.45 -23.50
N GLY A 120 3.27 11.26 -23.71
CA GLY A 120 3.14 10.18 -22.72
C GLY A 120 2.47 10.59 -21.41
N SER A 121 2.17 9.63 -20.58
CA SER A 121 1.73 9.85 -19.22
C SER A 121 2.86 10.39 -18.35
N SER A 122 2.56 11.35 -17.51
CA SER A 122 3.53 12.04 -16.66
C SER A 122 3.10 11.96 -15.20
N ALA A 123 4.08 11.72 -14.33
CA ALA A 123 3.90 11.80 -12.87
C ALA A 123 3.84 13.23 -12.32
N TYR A 124 3.93 14.25 -13.17
CA TYR A 124 3.98 15.64 -12.74
C TYR A 124 2.67 16.06 -12.08
N GLY A 125 2.77 16.50 -10.83
CA GLY A 125 1.60 16.96 -10.05
C GLY A 125 0.91 15.87 -9.22
N ILE A 126 1.35 14.62 -9.28
CA ILE A 126 0.83 13.55 -8.42
C ILE A 126 1.33 13.77 -6.99
N ALA A 127 0.42 13.67 -6.02
CA ALA A 127 0.73 13.72 -4.60
C ALA A 127 0.52 12.34 -3.97
N ASN A 128 1.40 11.95 -3.07
CA ASN A 128 1.29 10.72 -2.29
C ASN A 128 1.64 11.00 -0.83
N THR A 129 0.79 10.55 0.09
CA THR A 129 1.02 10.66 1.53
C THR A 129 1.55 9.35 2.07
N ASN A 130 2.67 9.39 2.79
CA ASN A 130 3.26 8.22 3.43
C ASN A 130 3.33 8.42 4.93
N GLU A 131 2.94 7.40 5.68
CA GLU A 131 3.02 7.36 7.13
C GLU A 131 4.13 6.41 7.56
N MET A 132 4.91 6.85 8.54
CA MET A 132 6.08 6.13 9.02
C MET A 132 6.11 6.18 10.54
N SER A 133 6.51 5.06 11.15
CA SER A 133 6.68 4.94 12.59
C SER A 133 8.12 4.60 12.93
N LEU A 134 8.70 5.36 13.85
CA LEU A 134 10.02 5.12 14.41
C LEU A 134 9.87 4.68 15.87
N PHE A 135 10.45 3.56 16.21
CA PHE A 135 10.45 2.99 17.55
C PHE A 135 11.86 2.94 18.11
N LEU A 136 12.02 3.43 19.32
CA LEU A 136 13.27 3.41 20.05
C LEU A 136 13.15 2.46 21.24
N TYR A 137 14.13 1.58 21.43
CA TYR A 137 14.12 0.55 22.46
C TYR A 137 15.35 0.69 23.36
N ASP A 138 15.11 0.72 24.66
CA ASP A 138 16.17 0.70 25.69
C ASP A 138 16.70 -0.73 25.94
N THR A 139 15.99 -1.73 25.44
CA THR A 139 16.36 -3.15 25.48
C THR A 139 16.04 -3.79 24.14
N VAL A 140 16.74 -4.87 23.79
CA VAL A 140 16.45 -5.58 22.54
C VAL A 140 15.07 -6.24 22.62
N PRO A 141 14.09 -5.83 21.79
CA PRO A 141 12.78 -6.44 21.79
C PRO A 141 12.83 -7.85 21.19
N SER A 142 11.85 -8.67 21.55
CA SER A 142 11.66 -9.97 20.92
C SER A 142 11.06 -9.84 19.50
N ASP A 143 11.24 -10.87 18.69
CA ASP A 143 10.64 -10.93 17.36
C ASP A 143 9.10 -10.78 17.40
N ASP A 144 8.45 -11.35 18.42
CA ASP A 144 7.00 -11.26 18.61
C ASP A 144 6.55 -9.81 18.88
N GLU A 145 7.33 -9.06 19.68
CA GLU A 145 7.06 -7.64 19.95
C GLU A 145 7.22 -6.80 18.67
N LEU A 146 8.27 -7.03 17.90
CA LEU A 146 8.50 -6.35 16.62
C LEU A 146 7.37 -6.65 15.62
N MET A 147 6.96 -7.91 15.53
CA MET A 147 5.87 -8.31 14.65
C MET A 147 4.52 -7.72 15.06
N LYS A 148 4.23 -7.68 16.36
CA LYS A 148 3.02 -7.03 16.88
C LYS A 148 3.02 -5.52 16.62
N GLN A 149 4.18 -4.88 16.74
CA GLN A 149 4.32 -3.48 16.39
C GLN A 149 4.09 -3.21 14.90
N ALA A 150 4.67 -4.03 14.03
CA ALA A 150 4.42 -3.96 12.59
C ALA A 150 2.92 -4.11 12.28
N GLU A 151 2.24 -5.05 12.93
CA GLU A 151 0.79 -5.22 12.77
C GLU A 151 0.00 -4.00 13.22
N THR A 152 0.39 -3.38 14.34
CA THR A 152 -0.26 -2.16 14.84
C THR A 152 -0.09 -0.98 13.88
N VAL A 153 1.08 -0.87 13.22
CA VAL A 153 1.30 0.16 12.19
C VAL A 153 0.46 -0.11 10.96
N GLN A 154 0.37 -1.37 10.52
CA GLN A 154 -0.42 -1.73 9.33
C GLN A 154 -1.93 -1.67 9.58
N LYS A 155 -2.37 -1.90 10.83
CA LYS A 155 -3.78 -1.85 11.21
C LYS A 155 -3.96 -1.02 12.49
N PRO A 156 -3.83 0.29 12.38
CA PRO A 156 -4.01 1.17 13.53
C PRO A 156 -5.43 1.11 14.06
N SER A 157 -5.57 1.17 15.37
CA SER A 157 -6.89 1.26 16.00
C SER A 157 -7.53 2.60 15.70
N VAL A 158 -8.75 2.58 15.19
CA VAL A 158 -9.53 3.79 14.88
C VAL A 158 -10.71 3.91 15.84
N LEU A 159 -10.89 5.11 16.40
CA LEU A 159 -12.06 5.42 17.20
C LEU A 159 -13.20 5.85 16.27
N VAL A 160 -14.32 5.13 16.35
CA VAL A 160 -15.50 5.38 15.52
C VAL A 160 -16.74 5.53 16.38
N ALA A 161 -17.67 6.37 15.95
CA ALA A 161 -18.98 6.46 16.57
C ALA A 161 -19.90 5.36 16.01
N THR A 162 -21.07 5.16 16.65
CA THR A 162 -22.06 4.21 16.13
C THR A 162 -22.77 4.75 14.89
N PRO A 163 -23.28 3.90 14.00
CA PRO A 163 -24.08 4.33 12.85
C PRO A 163 -25.26 5.21 13.22
N GLU A 164 -25.92 4.93 14.36
CA GLU A 164 -27.03 5.71 14.87
C GLU A 164 -26.62 7.14 15.23
N TYR A 165 -25.46 7.32 15.84
CA TYR A 165 -24.94 8.65 16.16
C TYR A 165 -24.62 9.44 14.89
N TYR A 166 -23.95 8.85 13.92
CA TYR A 166 -23.67 9.51 12.64
C TYR A 166 -24.96 9.93 11.91
N HIS A 167 -25.99 9.08 11.97
CA HIS A 167 -27.29 9.37 11.38
C HIS A 167 -28.00 10.52 12.12
N GLU A 168 -28.01 10.51 13.45
CA GLU A 168 -28.67 11.53 14.26
C GLU A 168 -28.06 12.92 14.05
N VAL A 169 -26.73 13.00 13.99
CA VAL A 169 -26.03 14.28 13.76
C VAL A 169 -26.00 14.67 12.29
N LYS A 170 -26.58 13.88 11.40
CA LYS A 170 -26.60 14.08 9.94
C LYS A 170 -25.22 14.25 9.34
N ALA A 171 -24.26 13.44 9.82
CA ALA A 171 -22.93 13.43 9.26
C ALA A 171 -22.97 13.15 7.75
N MET A 172 -22.44 14.05 6.94
CA MET A 172 -22.50 14.02 5.48
C MET A 172 -23.92 14.10 4.87
N GLY A 173 -24.90 14.67 5.58
CA GLY A 173 -26.23 14.97 5.07
C GLY A 173 -27.29 13.92 5.38
N GLU A 174 -28.29 13.81 4.51
CA GLU A 174 -29.45 12.93 4.71
C GLU A 174 -29.19 11.55 4.10
N TRP A 175 -29.26 10.53 4.92
CA TRP A 175 -29.14 9.11 4.53
C TRP A 175 -29.88 8.22 5.53
N SER A 176 -30.12 6.95 5.20
CA SER A 176 -30.87 6.02 6.05
C SER A 176 -29.95 5.02 6.71
N LEU A 177 -30.28 4.64 7.96
CA LEU A 177 -29.71 3.45 8.59
C LEU A 177 -30.04 2.17 7.79
N PRO A 178 -29.20 1.15 7.85
CA PRO A 178 -29.50 -0.14 7.24
C PRO A 178 -30.81 -0.71 7.76
N SER A 179 -31.66 -1.20 6.87
CA SER A 179 -32.93 -1.81 7.24
C SER A 179 -33.27 -2.97 6.31
N LYS A 180 -33.82 -4.04 6.90
CA LYS A 180 -34.30 -5.24 6.19
C LYS A 180 -35.79 -5.51 6.44
N ASP A 181 -36.54 -4.47 6.87
CA ASP A 181 -37.95 -4.59 7.31
C ASP A 181 -38.91 -4.97 6.17
N THR A 182 -38.52 -4.65 4.93
CA THR A 182 -39.31 -5.00 3.75
C THR A 182 -38.45 -5.75 2.74
N PRO A 183 -39.04 -6.59 1.84
CA PRO A 183 -38.28 -7.26 0.80
C PRO A 183 -37.45 -6.31 -0.07
N LEU A 184 -37.99 -5.12 -0.39
CA LEU A 184 -37.28 -4.12 -1.17
C LEU A 184 -36.08 -3.54 -0.43
N LYS A 185 -36.22 -3.16 0.84
CA LYS A 185 -35.11 -2.66 1.65
C LYS A 185 -34.02 -3.71 1.80
N LYS A 186 -34.42 -4.97 2.09
CA LYS A 186 -33.48 -6.08 2.17
C LYS A 186 -32.70 -6.24 0.86
N TRP A 187 -33.38 -6.22 -0.27
CA TRP A 187 -32.74 -6.31 -1.58
C TRP A 187 -31.75 -5.15 -1.82
N LEU A 188 -32.12 -3.91 -1.50
CA LEU A 188 -31.24 -2.75 -1.65
C LEU A 188 -29.95 -2.88 -0.80
N GLU A 189 -30.07 -3.32 0.46
CA GLU A 189 -28.88 -3.53 1.31
C GLU A 189 -28.00 -4.66 0.76
N GLU A 190 -28.59 -5.74 0.25
CA GLU A 190 -27.85 -6.83 -0.39
C GLU A 190 -27.13 -6.38 -1.66
N GLU A 191 -27.71 -5.49 -2.47
CA GLU A 191 -27.05 -4.94 -3.67
C GLU A 191 -25.88 -4.01 -3.30
N LEU A 192 -26.01 -3.21 -2.23
CA LEU A 192 -24.87 -2.41 -1.72
C LEU A 192 -23.72 -3.30 -1.25
N ASP A 193 -24.02 -4.37 -0.50
CA ASP A 193 -23.02 -5.32 -0.07
C ASP A 193 -22.33 -6.03 -1.26
N LYS A 194 -23.08 -6.41 -2.28
CA LYS A 194 -22.54 -7.01 -3.51
C LYS A 194 -21.65 -6.04 -4.27
N ALA A 195 -22.05 -4.77 -4.41
CA ALA A 195 -21.27 -3.75 -5.09
C ALA A 195 -19.92 -3.55 -4.37
N PHE A 196 -19.93 -3.44 -3.04
CA PHE A 196 -18.71 -3.35 -2.27
C PHE A 196 -17.81 -4.59 -2.45
N ALA A 197 -18.38 -5.79 -2.30
CA ALA A 197 -17.66 -7.04 -2.47
C ALA A 197 -17.05 -7.18 -3.87
N PHE A 198 -17.78 -6.74 -4.91
CA PHE A 198 -17.30 -6.74 -6.28
C PHE A 198 -16.02 -5.91 -6.42
N TYR A 199 -16.05 -4.62 -6.04
CA TYR A 199 -14.87 -3.77 -6.15
C TYR A 199 -13.70 -4.22 -5.28
N LYS A 200 -13.97 -4.65 -4.06
CA LYS A 200 -12.94 -5.23 -3.18
C LYS A 200 -12.23 -6.43 -3.82
N ASN A 201 -12.99 -7.30 -4.48
CA ASN A 201 -12.44 -8.45 -5.18
C ASN A 201 -11.69 -8.04 -6.46
N GLU A 202 -12.18 -7.03 -7.19
CA GLU A 202 -11.49 -6.52 -8.38
C GLU A 202 -10.14 -5.88 -8.03
N VAL A 203 -10.05 -5.09 -6.95
CA VAL A 203 -8.78 -4.55 -6.45
C VAL A 203 -7.76 -5.66 -6.23
N GLU A 204 -8.17 -6.73 -5.53
CA GLU A 204 -7.28 -7.87 -5.26
C GLU A 204 -6.96 -8.67 -6.52
N GLN A 205 -7.95 -8.98 -7.33
CA GLN A 205 -7.81 -9.79 -8.55
C GLN A 205 -6.99 -9.11 -9.63
N ARG A 206 -7.11 -7.79 -9.75
CA ARG A 206 -6.42 -6.99 -10.77
C ARG A 206 -5.14 -6.35 -10.27
N HIS A 207 -4.81 -6.53 -8.99
CA HIS A 207 -3.64 -5.93 -8.36
C HIS A 207 -3.62 -4.38 -8.49
N TRP A 208 -4.77 -3.73 -8.23
CA TRP A 208 -4.84 -2.28 -8.22
C TRP A 208 -4.16 -1.72 -6.98
N TYR A 209 -2.84 -1.89 -6.94
CA TYR A 209 -1.92 -1.47 -5.91
C TYR A 209 -0.74 -0.74 -6.53
N GLY A 210 0.11 -0.20 -5.71
CA GLY A 210 1.31 0.50 -6.13
C GLY A 210 1.22 2.00 -5.91
N LEU A 211 2.34 2.68 -6.09
CA LEU A 211 2.48 4.11 -5.83
C LEU A 211 1.41 4.97 -6.54
N TRP A 212 1.00 4.55 -7.75
CA TRP A 212 0.10 5.31 -8.60
C TRP A 212 -1.37 4.93 -8.42
N ASP A 213 -1.65 3.64 -8.22
CA ASP A 213 -2.99 3.08 -8.30
C ASP A 213 -3.62 2.80 -6.93
N TYR A 214 -2.81 2.73 -5.88
CA TYR A 214 -3.30 2.37 -4.56
C TYR A 214 -4.30 3.39 -4.01
N GLY A 215 -5.48 2.89 -3.66
CA GLY A 215 -6.61 3.70 -3.16
C GLY A 215 -7.61 4.11 -4.23
N ASP A 216 -7.50 3.58 -5.44
CA ASP A 216 -8.45 3.85 -6.51
C ASP A 216 -9.03 2.58 -7.14
N ILE A 217 -10.11 2.73 -7.87
CA ILE A 217 -10.78 1.67 -8.62
C ILE A 217 -11.13 2.17 -10.02
N MET A 218 -11.22 1.25 -10.98
CA MET A 218 -11.61 1.60 -12.34
C MET A 218 -13.11 1.75 -12.48
N HIS A 219 -13.56 2.59 -13.42
CA HIS A 219 -14.99 2.88 -13.59
C HIS A 219 -15.64 2.24 -14.83
N THR A 220 -14.88 1.81 -15.82
CA THR A 220 -15.46 1.28 -17.06
C THR A 220 -14.99 -0.14 -17.36
N TYR A 221 -15.94 -1.07 -17.33
CA TYR A 221 -15.72 -2.45 -17.74
C TYR A 221 -16.35 -2.73 -19.10
N ASP A 222 -15.56 -3.24 -20.05
CA ASP A 222 -16.01 -3.70 -21.36
C ASP A 222 -16.49 -5.14 -21.27
N ALA A 223 -17.79 -5.35 -21.19
CA ALA A 223 -18.37 -6.68 -21.06
C ALA A 223 -18.21 -7.55 -22.32
N GLN A 224 -17.99 -6.96 -23.50
CA GLN A 224 -17.78 -7.72 -24.73
C GLN A 224 -16.36 -8.26 -24.83
N ARG A 225 -15.38 -7.49 -24.36
CA ARG A 225 -13.96 -7.86 -24.37
C ARG A 225 -13.50 -8.48 -23.07
N HIS A 226 -14.35 -8.47 -22.04
CA HIS A 226 -14.02 -8.95 -20.68
C HIS A 226 -12.78 -8.28 -20.08
N CYS A 227 -12.66 -6.96 -20.25
CA CYS A 227 -11.55 -6.20 -19.69
C CYS A 227 -11.98 -4.84 -19.14
N TRP A 228 -11.21 -4.33 -18.20
CA TRP A 228 -11.32 -2.95 -17.76
C TRP A 228 -10.69 -2.02 -18.80
N ARG A 229 -11.28 -0.87 -18.98
CA ARG A 229 -10.82 0.15 -19.92
C ARG A 229 -10.07 1.23 -19.18
N TYR A 230 -8.76 1.21 -19.33
CA TYR A 230 -7.85 2.08 -18.59
C TYR A 230 -7.89 3.55 -19.04
N ASP A 231 -8.44 3.84 -20.17
CA ASP A 231 -8.25 5.10 -20.86
C ASP A 231 -9.55 5.78 -21.28
N MET A 232 -10.69 5.30 -20.82
CA MET A 232 -11.98 5.85 -21.21
C MET A 232 -12.12 7.29 -20.77
N GLY A 233 -12.19 8.21 -21.73
CA GLY A 233 -12.28 9.64 -21.48
C GLY A 233 -11.03 10.26 -20.85
N GLY A 234 -9.90 9.51 -20.83
CA GLY A 234 -8.67 9.95 -20.19
C GLY A 234 -8.68 9.85 -18.67
N TYR A 235 -9.71 9.24 -18.09
CA TYR A 235 -9.90 9.11 -16.66
C TYR A 235 -10.33 7.68 -16.34
N ALA A 236 -9.37 6.78 -16.34
CA ALA A 236 -9.62 5.37 -16.08
C ALA A 236 -10.07 5.11 -14.65
N TRP A 237 -9.59 5.93 -13.73
CA TRP A 237 -9.76 5.75 -12.30
C TRP A 237 -10.91 6.59 -11.75
N GLN A 238 -11.71 6.00 -10.84
CA GLN A 238 -12.93 6.63 -10.34
C GLN A 238 -12.69 7.89 -9.50
N ASN A 239 -11.58 7.98 -8.78
CA ASN A 239 -11.28 9.16 -7.95
C ASN A 239 -11.24 10.45 -8.74
N THR A 240 -10.87 10.38 -10.00
CA THR A 240 -10.82 11.56 -10.86
C THR A 240 -12.20 12.06 -11.25
N GLU A 241 -13.17 11.18 -11.42
CA GLU A 241 -14.44 11.50 -12.08
C GLU A 241 -15.66 11.24 -11.20
N LEU A 242 -15.73 10.12 -10.49
CA LEU A 242 -16.94 9.63 -9.83
C LEU A 242 -16.93 9.70 -8.30
N ILE A 243 -15.85 10.16 -7.70
CA ILE A 243 -15.68 10.33 -6.23
C ILE A 243 -16.15 9.09 -5.45
N PRO A 244 -15.54 7.92 -5.64
CA PRO A 244 -15.96 6.67 -4.97
C PRO A 244 -15.84 6.76 -3.45
N THR A 245 -14.95 7.57 -2.92
CA THR A 245 -14.79 7.86 -1.50
C THR A 245 -16.10 8.29 -0.84
N LEU A 246 -16.97 9.01 -1.52
CA LEU A 246 -18.24 9.47 -0.93
C LEU A 246 -19.15 8.30 -0.57
N TRP A 247 -19.35 7.35 -1.48
CA TRP A 247 -20.21 6.20 -1.19
C TRP A 247 -19.58 5.23 -0.20
N LEU A 248 -18.25 5.08 -0.23
CA LEU A 248 -17.51 4.25 0.74
C LEU A 248 -17.62 4.83 2.16
N TRP A 249 -17.43 6.14 2.33
CA TRP A 249 -17.61 6.79 3.62
C TRP A 249 -19.04 6.70 4.13
N LEU A 250 -20.03 6.87 3.26
CA LEU A 250 -21.45 6.67 3.64
C LEU A 250 -21.71 5.21 4.05
N ALA A 251 -21.19 4.25 3.30
CA ALA A 251 -21.33 2.83 3.62
C ALA A 251 -20.64 2.48 4.95
N PHE A 252 -19.46 3.07 5.23
CA PHE A 252 -18.78 2.92 6.51
C PHE A 252 -19.59 3.50 7.65
N MET A 253 -20.07 4.75 7.56
CA MET A 253 -20.89 5.36 8.61
C MET A 253 -22.20 4.60 8.88
N ARG A 254 -22.78 3.97 7.84
CA ARG A 254 -23.97 3.13 7.96
C ARG A 254 -23.73 1.78 8.64
N SER A 255 -22.51 1.26 8.58
CA SER A 255 -22.20 -0.13 8.98
C SER A 255 -21.16 -0.28 10.08
N GLY A 256 -20.26 0.69 10.25
CA GLY A 256 -19.09 0.58 11.12
C GLY A 256 -18.06 -0.46 10.66
N ARG A 257 -18.11 -0.92 9.41
CA ARG A 257 -17.26 -2.01 8.92
C ARG A 257 -15.83 -1.54 8.64
N GLU A 258 -14.85 -2.22 9.25
CA GLU A 258 -13.41 -1.94 9.07
C GLU A 258 -12.97 -2.08 7.61
N ASP A 259 -13.44 -3.12 6.91
CA ASP A 259 -13.03 -3.36 5.53
C ASP A 259 -13.52 -2.29 4.54
N ILE A 260 -14.65 -1.67 4.83
CA ILE A 260 -15.13 -0.51 4.07
C ILE A 260 -14.29 0.73 4.39
N PHE A 261 -13.97 0.94 5.69
CA PHE A 261 -13.09 2.04 6.12
C PHE A 261 -11.72 1.97 5.44
N THR A 262 -11.13 0.77 5.38
CA THR A 262 -9.82 0.58 4.75
C THR A 262 -9.82 0.90 3.26
N MET A 263 -10.95 0.71 2.59
CA MET A 263 -11.09 0.99 1.15
C MET A 263 -11.46 2.46 0.88
N ALA A 264 -12.07 3.16 1.86
CA ALA A 264 -12.53 4.55 1.76
C ALA A 264 -11.40 5.57 1.84
#